data_9211ba1828801324f91f682c65abedbb
#
_entry.id   9211ba1828801324f91f682c65abedbb
#
_cell.length_a   1.000
_cell.length_b   1.000
_cell.length_c   1.000
_cell.angle_alpha   90.00
_cell.angle_beta   90.00
_cell.angle_gamma   90.00
#
_symmetry.space_group_name_H-M   'P 1'
#
loop_
_entity.id
_entity.type
_entity.pdbx_description
1 polymer ?
#
loop_
_entity_poly.entity_id
_entity_poly.type
_entity_poly.pdbx_seq_one_letter_code
_entity_poly.pdbx_strand_id
1 'polypeptide(L)'
;MVSSKDLPPSTVPFFPNQFFRNQFRSKPQYPPKNTNLSEKVAIITGGNTGLGLEAATQLLSYKLGSLILAVRSNTKGEAAAVKLREKYPKAKIDVWLLDMSSYESIQAFARRVDSQLSRLDMVILNAGVSKLEFGTVASTGHEETVQINYLSTVLLAVLLLPALKSKSPPGVPGRLTIVSAALTLVAKFPNRHESPLLSSFDNPKYWDPNDQYCSSKLLMHFFIWKLVDYVSADDVIVNLADPGFVKGTELARDVSGGQRVGLAVFASLTGRNKKHGASTFVDAVLNKGKDSHGGFIMSWQIHPFPALLYTSEGEQITEKLWKETLAELEFANVRGIIDSMKGN
;
A
#
# COMPACT_ATOMS: atom_id res chain seq x y z
N MET A 1 16.00 -7.42 15.93
CA MET A 1 15.02 -7.60 14.82
C MET A 1 15.61 -6.88 13.62
N VAL A 2 15.66 -7.51 12.47
CA VAL A 2 16.30 -6.93 11.28
C VAL A 2 15.18 -6.34 10.41
N SER A 3 14.98 -5.01 10.49
CA SER A 3 14.06 -4.31 9.60
C SER A 3 14.72 -4.03 8.24
N SER A 4 13.98 -3.57 7.25
CA SER A 4 14.58 -3.16 5.97
C SER A 4 15.65 -2.08 6.12
N LYS A 5 15.53 -1.18 7.13
CA LYS A 5 16.54 -0.17 7.43
C LYS A 5 17.90 -0.76 7.81
N ASP A 6 17.89 -1.91 8.50
CA ASP A 6 19.10 -2.57 9.03
C ASP A 6 19.78 -3.47 8.01
N LEU A 7 19.11 -3.75 6.89
CA LEU A 7 19.68 -4.54 5.81
C LEU A 7 20.59 -3.68 4.94
N PRO A 8 21.75 -4.22 4.49
CA PRO A 8 22.56 -3.51 3.51
C PRO A 8 21.78 -3.34 2.19
N PRO A 9 21.97 -2.22 1.46
CA PRO A 9 21.33 -2.02 0.18
C PRO A 9 21.69 -3.16 -0.79
N SER A 10 20.73 -3.55 -1.63
CA SER A 10 20.97 -4.61 -2.61
C SER A 10 21.99 -4.17 -3.65
N THR A 11 23.02 -4.98 -3.86
CA THR A 11 24.01 -4.80 -4.95
C THR A 11 23.60 -5.49 -6.24
N VAL A 12 22.55 -6.33 -6.20
CA VAL A 12 22.06 -7.06 -7.38
C VAL A 12 21.08 -6.18 -8.14
N PRO A 13 21.29 -5.93 -9.45
CA PRO A 13 20.34 -5.19 -10.26
C PRO A 13 18.94 -5.82 -10.22
N PHE A 14 17.92 -4.99 -10.14
CA PHE A 14 16.54 -5.50 -10.11
C PHE A 14 16.23 -6.26 -11.40
N PHE A 15 16.46 -5.64 -12.55
CA PHE A 15 16.25 -6.30 -13.85
C PHE A 15 17.59 -6.60 -14.53
N PRO A 16 17.77 -7.80 -15.12
CA PRO A 16 16.82 -8.93 -15.13
C PRO A 16 16.87 -9.83 -13.89
N ASN A 17 17.94 -9.75 -13.11
CA ASN A 17 18.35 -10.79 -12.15
C ASN A 17 17.36 -10.99 -11.00
N GLN A 18 17.05 -9.94 -10.21
CA GLN A 18 16.09 -10.04 -9.12
C GLN A 18 14.69 -10.31 -9.64
N PHE A 19 14.27 -9.63 -10.73
CA PHE A 19 12.96 -9.78 -11.32
C PHE A 19 12.68 -11.26 -11.66
N PHE A 20 13.50 -11.90 -12.49
CA PHE A 20 13.26 -13.28 -12.89
C PHE A 20 13.39 -14.27 -11.73
N ARG A 21 14.34 -14.05 -10.81
CA ARG A 21 14.43 -14.86 -9.59
C ARG A 21 13.14 -14.78 -8.77
N ASN A 22 12.61 -13.58 -8.58
CA ASN A 22 11.41 -13.35 -7.80
C ASN A 22 10.16 -13.94 -8.48
N GLN A 23 10.05 -13.80 -9.80
CA GLN A 23 8.89 -14.30 -10.54
C GLN A 23 8.84 -15.84 -10.62
N PHE A 24 9.99 -16.51 -10.75
CA PHE A 24 10.03 -17.95 -11.04
C PHE A 24 10.53 -18.84 -9.92
N ARG A 25 11.35 -18.30 -9.00
CA ARG A 25 11.97 -19.12 -7.95
C ARG A 25 11.42 -18.88 -6.55
N SER A 26 10.79 -17.74 -6.31
CA SER A 26 10.19 -17.47 -5.01
C SER A 26 8.88 -18.23 -4.85
N LYS A 27 8.72 -18.92 -3.71
CA LYS A 27 7.52 -19.68 -3.39
C LYS A 27 6.60 -18.88 -2.47
N PRO A 28 5.28 -18.85 -2.74
CA PRO A 28 4.32 -18.20 -1.86
C PRO A 28 4.38 -18.75 -0.44
N GLN A 29 4.33 -17.84 0.53
CA GLN A 29 4.14 -18.15 1.94
C GLN A 29 2.68 -17.91 2.29
N TYR A 30 1.97 -18.97 2.61
CA TYR A 30 0.57 -18.89 3.03
C TYR A 30 0.48 -19.05 4.56
N PRO A 31 -0.50 -18.42 5.20
CA PRO A 31 -0.80 -18.71 6.59
C PRO A 31 -1.07 -20.19 6.82
N PRO A 32 -0.81 -20.72 8.03
CA PRO A 32 -1.15 -22.10 8.39
C PRO A 32 -2.62 -22.42 8.07
N LYS A 33 -2.91 -23.67 7.65
CA LYS A 33 -4.28 -24.07 7.25
C LYS A 33 -5.31 -23.95 8.39
N ASN A 34 -4.85 -24.03 9.63
CA ASN A 34 -5.67 -23.87 10.84
C ASN A 34 -5.82 -22.41 11.31
N THR A 35 -5.29 -21.43 10.56
CA THR A 35 -5.49 -20.01 10.86
C THR A 35 -6.98 -19.70 10.93
N ASN A 36 -7.40 -19.05 12.02
CA ASN A 36 -8.78 -18.68 12.26
C ASN A 36 -8.88 -17.18 12.56
N LEU A 37 -9.62 -16.45 11.71
CA LEU A 37 -9.82 -15.01 11.79
C LEU A 37 -11.28 -14.64 12.13
N SER A 38 -12.06 -15.58 12.73
CA SER A 38 -13.51 -15.41 12.94
C SER A 38 -13.89 -14.19 13.82
N GLU A 39 -12.98 -13.75 14.67
CA GLU A 39 -13.18 -12.56 15.49
C GLU A 39 -12.50 -11.31 14.92
N LYS A 40 -11.77 -11.42 13.82
CA LYS A 40 -10.99 -10.33 13.27
C LYS A 40 -11.78 -9.45 12.33
N VAL A 41 -11.41 -8.18 12.30
CA VAL A 41 -11.95 -7.15 11.40
C VAL A 41 -10.85 -6.64 10.49
N ALA A 42 -11.12 -6.65 9.19
CA ALA A 42 -10.18 -6.16 8.17
C ALA A 42 -10.80 -5.08 7.28
N ILE A 43 -9.99 -4.12 6.86
CA ILE A 43 -10.31 -3.13 5.82
C ILE A 43 -9.38 -3.36 4.63
N ILE A 44 -9.93 -3.36 3.41
CA ILE A 44 -9.13 -3.43 2.17
C ILE A 44 -9.58 -2.30 1.23
N THR A 45 -8.66 -1.40 0.89
CA THR A 45 -8.95 -0.36 -0.11
C THR A 45 -8.81 -0.90 -1.53
N GLY A 46 -9.72 -0.51 -2.42
CA GLY A 46 -9.78 -1.08 -3.78
C GLY A 46 -10.13 -2.58 -3.78
N GLY A 47 -10.88 -3.05 -2.78
CA GLY A 47 -11.21 -4.46 -2.55
C GLY A 47 -12.24 -5.06 -3.50
N ASN A 48 -12.76 -4.31 -4.48
CA ASN A 48 -13.81 -4.78 -5.40
C ASN A 48 -13.29 -5.44 -6.68
N THR A 49 -11.99 -5.39 -6.93
CA THR A 49 -11.37 -5.95 -8.15
C THR A 49 -9.90 -6.33 -7.93
N GLY A 50 -9.32 -7.03 -8.89
CA GLY A 50 -7.87 -7.28 -8.96
C GLY A 50 -7.30 -7.97 -7.73
N LEU A 51 -6.18 -7.43 -7.24
CA LEU A 51 -5.44 -7.98 -6.10
C LEU A 51 -6.14 -7.74 -4.77
N GLY A 52 -6.83 -6.60 -4.63
CA GLY A 52 -7.60 -6.30 -3.42
C GLY A 52 -8.75 -7.29 -3.21
N LEU A 53 -9.49 -7.64 -4.27
CA LEU A 53 -10.56 -8.65 -4.21
C LEU A 53 -10.00 -10.05 -3.92
N GLU A 54 -8.85 -10.38 -4.49
CA GLU A 54 -8.20 -11.66 -4.22
C GLU A 54 -7.67 -11.74 -2.78
N ALA A 55 -7.09 -10.66 -2.24
CA ALA A 55 -6.70 -10.60 -0.83
C ALA A 55 -7.91 -10.74 0.10
N ALA A 56 -9.02 -10.06 -0.21
CA ALA A 56 -10.29 -10.21 0.48
C ALA A 56 -10.76 -11.69 0.50
N THR A 57 -10.72 -12.33 -0.66
CA THR A 57 -11.08 -13.75 -0.83
C THR A 57 -10.19 -14.66 0.03
N GLN A 58 -8.89 -14.40 0.07
CA GLN A 58 -7.95 -15.17 0.87
C GLN A 58 -8.19 -14.99 2.37
N LEU A 59 -8.36 -13.75 2.88
CA LEU A 59 -8.68 -13.52 4.29
C LEU A 59 -9.98 -14.20 4.69
N LEU A 60 -11.03 -14.12 3.87
CA LEU A 60 -12.31 -14.80 4.08
C LEU A 60 -12.16 -16.33 4.10
N SER A 61 -11.24 -16.90 3.31
CA SER A 61 -10.96 -18.34 3.34
C SER A 61 -10.36 -18.81 4.67
N TYR A 62 -9.74 -17.91 5.44
CA TYR A 62 -9.30 -18.13 6.82
C TYR A 62 -10.37 -17.76 7.85
N LYS A 63 -11.64 -17.76 7.45
CA LYS A 63 -12.82 -17.49 8.30
C LYS A 63 -12.85 -16.07 8.87
N LEU A 64 -12.37 -15.06 8.14
CA LEU A 64 -12.46 -13.66 8.61
C LEU A 64 -13.89 -13.31 9.01
N GLY A 65 -14.05 -12.75 10.23
CA GLY A 65 -15.37 -12.44 10.81
C GLY A 65 -16.01 -11.21 10.18
N SER A 66 -15.24 -10.15 9.95
CA SER A 66 -15.76 -8.91 9.34
C SER A 66 -14.78 -8.33 8.33
N LEU A 67 -15.29 -7.96 7.17
CA LEU A 67 -14.55 -7.35 6.06
C LEU A 67 -15.23 -6.06 5.60
N ILE A 68 -14.45 -4.99 5.49
CA ILE A 68 -14.87 -3.74 4.87
C ILE A 68 -14.15 -3.58 3.54
N LEU A 69 -14.91 -3.56 2.45
CA LEU A 69 -14.43 -3.22 1.12
C LEU A 69 -14.53 -1.70 0.97
N ALA A 70 -13.41 -0.99 1.08
CA ALA A 70 -13.34 0.45 0.89
C ALA A 70 -13.12 0.77 -0.60
N VAL A 71 -14.12 1.34 -1.27
CA VAL A 71 -14.17 1.46 -2.73
C VAL A 71 -14.74 2.81 -3.19
N ARG A 72 -14.31 3.30 -4.35
CA ARG A 72 -14.80 4.55 -4.95
C ARG A 72 -16.24 4.44 -5.48
N SER A 73 -16.64 3.26 -5.96
CA SER A 73 -17.97 3.03 -6.53
C SER A 73 -18.74 2.02 -5.69
N ASN A 74 -19.80 2.47 -5.05
CA ASN A 74 -20.68 1.61 -4.25
C ASN A 74 -21.28 0.47 -5.10
N THR A 75 -21.74 0.77 -6.31
CA THR A 75 -22.32 -0.23 -7.23
C THR A 75 -21.34 -1.36 -7.56
N LYS A 76 -20.08 -1.00 -7.91
CA LYS A 76 -19.05 -2.01 -8.19
C LYS A 76 -18.62 -2.75 -6.92
N GLY A 77 -18.62 -2.08 -5.79
CA GLY A 77 -18.32 -2.66 -4.48
C GLY A 77 -19.36 -3.71 -4.09
N GLU A 78 -20.65 -3.36 -4.18
CA GLU A 78 -21.74 -4.27 -3.85
C GLU A 78 -21.79 -5.48 -4.81
N ALA A 79 -21.54 -5.29 -6.11
CA ALA A 79 -21.46 -6.40 -7.05
C ALA A 79 -20.36 -7.42 -6.69
N ALA A 80 -19.24 -6.96 -6.10
CA ALA A 80 -18.20 -7.85 -5.58
C ALA A 80 -18.60 -8.46 -4.23
N ALA A 81 -19.19 -7.67 -3.33
CA ALA A 81 -19.61 -8.11 -2.01
C ALA A 81 -20.69 -9.20 -2.05
N VAL A 82 -21.66 -9.12 -2.97
CA VAL A 82 -22.69 -10.16 -3.18
C VAL A 82 -22.04 -11.51 -3.41
N LYS A 83 -21.09 -11.60 -4.35
CA LYS A 83 -20.37 -12.85 -4.64
C LYS A 83 -19.57 -13.39 -3.45
N LEU A 84 -18.99 -12.48 -2.66
CA LEU A 84 -18.25 -12.87 -1.46
C LEU A 84 -19.20 -13.34 -0.35
N ARG A 85 -20.34 -12.69 -0.13
CA ARG A 85 -21.36 -13.07 0.87
C ARG A 85 -21.96 -14.46 0.54
N GLU A 86 -22.24 -14.73 -0.74
CA GLU A 86 -22.68 -16.05 -1.19
C GLU A 86 -21.66 -17.15 -0.86
N LYS A 87 -20.38 -16.87 -1.11
CA LYS A 87 -19.29 -17.82 -0.88
C LYS A 87 -18.91 -17.97 0.60
N TYR A 88 -19.05 -16.91 1.38
CA TYR A 88 -18.63 -16.84 2.80
C TYR A 88 -19.77 -16.31 3.69
N PRO A 89 -20.90 -17.05 3.82
CA PRO A 89 -22.12 -16.55 4.45
C PRO A 89 -21.99 -16.28 5.96
N LYS A 90 -20.91 -16.75 6.59
CA LYS A 90 -20.64 -16.48 8.03
C LYS A 90 -19.90 -15.19 8.27
N ALA A 91 -19.33 -14.58 7.25
CA ALA A 91 -18.58 -13.33 7.36
C ALA A 91 -19.52 -12.13 7.19
N LYS A 92 -19.35 -11.10 8.02
CA LYS A 92 -19.95 -9.79 7.77
C LYS A 92 -19.12 -9.06 6.72
N ILE A 93 -19.74 -8.68 5.59
CA ILE A 93 -19.05 -8.00 4.49
C ILE A 93 -19.79 -6.72 4.17
N ASP A 94 -19.15 -5.59 4.47
CA ASP A 94 -19.67 -4.24 4.25
C ASP A 94 -18.92 -3.55 3.12
N VAL A 95 -19.64 -2.71 2.37
CA VAL A 95 -19.07 -1.83 1.34
C VAL A 95 -19.11 -0.40 1.84
N TRP A 96 -17.96 0.23 1.94
CA TRP A 96 -17.84 1.61 2.38
C TRP A 96 -17.22 2.48 1.28
N LEU A 97 -17.82 3.66 1.07
CA LEU A 97 -17.33 4.60 0.09
C LEU A 97 -15.99 5.19 0.53
N LEU A 98 -15.01 5.17 -0.38
CA LEU A 98 -13.71 5.80 -0.21
C LEU A 98 -13.16 6.20 -1.58
N ASP A 99 -13.09 7.50 -1.82
CA ASP A 99 -12.41 8.05 -3.00
C ASP A 99 -11.05 8.59 -2.61
N MET A 100 -9.99 7.92 -3.11
CA MET A 100 -8.61 8.31 -2.85
C MET A 100 -8.18 9.59 -3.59
N SER A 101 -9.00 10.14 -4.49
CA SER A 101 -8.77 11.46 -5.09
C SER A 101 -9.36 12.62 -4.26
N SER A 102 -10.04 12.33 -3.14
CA SER A 102 -10.69 13.32 -2.29
C SER A 102 -10.22 13.20 -0.84
N TYR A 103 -9.54 14.22 -0.34
CA TYR A 103 -9.14 14.32 1.07
C TYR A 103 -10.34 14.30 2.01
N GLU A 104 -11.44 14.93 1.60
CA GLU A 104 -12.70 14.95 2.37
C GLU A 104 -13.28 13.52 2.51
N SER A 105 -13.31 12.76 1.40
CA SER A 105 -13.74 11.35 1.43
C SER A 105 -12.89 10.50 2.36
N ILE A 106 -11.57 10.71 2.35
CA ILE A 106 -10.63 9.99 3.22
C ILE A 106 -10.88 10.33 4.69
N GLN A 107 -11.03 11.60 5.02
CA GLN A 107 -11.36 12.03 6.40
C GLN A 107 -12.72 11.50 6.86
N ALA A 108 -13.74 11.54 5.99
CA ALA A 108 -15.06 10.98 6.31
C ALA A 108 -15.01 9.47 6.55
N PHE A 109 -14.22 8.75 5.75
CA PHE A 109 -13.99 7.32 5.94
C PHE A 109 -13.30 7.03 7.28
N ALA A 110 -12.25 7.77 7.63
CA ALA A 110 -11.53 7.59 8.90
C ALA A 110 -12.44 7.88 10.11
N ARG A 111 -13.24 8.96 10.06
CA ARG A 111 -14.25 9.25 11.10
C ARG A 111 -15.28 8.12 11.23
N ARG A 112 -15.69 7.53 10.12
CA ARG A 112 -16.60 6.38 10.13
C ARG A 112 -15.98 5.14 10.76
N VAL A 113 -14.69 4.86 10.48
CA VAL A 113 -13.93 3.78 11.13
C VAL A 113 -13.90 4.00 12.63
N ASP A 114 -13.61 5.22 13.07
CA ASP A 114 -13.52 5.52 14.50
C ASP A 114 -14.88 5.38 15.21
N SER A 115 -15.96 5.89 14.62
CA SER A 115 -17.29 5.91 15.24
C SER A 115 -18.06 4.60 15.14
N GLN A 116 -17.88 3.79 14.08
CA GLN A 116 -18.72 2.62 13.81
C GLN A 116 -18.05 1.27 14.07
N LEU A 117 -16.71 1.21 14.19
CA LEU A 117 -16.02 -0.03 14.49
C LEU A 117 -15.66 -0.09 15.98
N SER A 118 -16.05 -1.16 16.63
CA SER A 118 -15.58 -1.49 18.00
C SER A 118 -14.24 -2.24 17.98
N ARG A 119 -13.86 -2.82 16.83
CA ARG A 119 -12.62 -3.57 16.63
C ARG A 119 -12.05 -3.31 15.25
N LEU A 120 -10.72 -3.22 15.15
CA LEU A 120 -9.97 -3.15 13.90
C LEU A 120 -8.61 -3.82 14.07
N ASP A 121 -8.41 -4.93 13.39
CA ASP A 121 -7.17 -5.72 13.51
C ASP A 121 -6.22 -5.48 12.33
N MET A 122 -6.76 -5.31 11.12
CA MET A 122 -5.96 -5.33 9.90
C MET A 122 -6.47 -4.31 8.88
N VAL A 123 -5.51 -3.62 8.25
CA VAL A 123 -5.78 -2.72 7.10
C VAL A 123 -4.81 -3.05 5.98
N ILE A 124 -5.33 -3.24 4.77
CA ILE A 124 -4.54 -3.35 3.54
C ILE A 124 -4.87 -2.16 2.65
N LEU A 125 -3.93 -1.22 2.53
CA LEU A 125 -4.03 -0.09 1.62
C LEU A 125 -3.54 -0.53 0.24
N ASN A 126 -4.47 -1.09 -0.55
CA ASN A 126 -4.18 -1.64 -1.86
C ASN A 126 -4.56 -0.69 -3.01
N ALA A 127 -5.48 0.24 -2.79
CA ALA A 127 -5.87 1.19 -3.83
C ALA A 127 -4.67 1.96 -4.40
N GLY A 128 -4.60 2.05 -5.70
CA GLY A 128 -3.55 2.76 -6.41
C GLY A 128 -3.83 2.82 -7.90
N VAL A 129 -3.15 3.73 -8.59
CA VAL A 129 -3.31 3.98 -10.02
C VAL A 129 -1.95 4.07 -10.73
N SER A 130 -1.95 3.83 -12.02
CA SER A 130 -0.87 4.18 -12.93
C SER A 130 -1.50 4.86 -14.14
N LYS A 131 -1.16 6.11 -14.40
CA LYS A 131 -1.71 6.92 -15.49
C LYS A 131 -0.76 6.97 -16.66
N LEU A 132 -1.28 6.96 -17.87
CA LEU A 132 -0.49 7.10 -19.10
C LEU A 132 -0.51 8.53 -19.66
N GLU A 133 -1.40 9.37 -19.12
CA GLU A 133 -1.52 10.78 -19.48
C GLU A 133 -1.36 11.63 -18.22
N PHE A 134 -0.73 12.79 -18.39
CA PHE A 134 -0.64 13.77 -17.32
C PHE A 134 -2.02 14.32 -16.99
N GLY A 135 -2.36 14.34 -15.73
CA GLY A 135 -3.59 14.94 -15.24
C GLY A 135 -3.48 15.29 -13.77
N THR A 136 -4.19 16.30 -13.35
CA THR A 136 -4.21 16.73 -11.94
C THR A 136 -5.60 16.53 -11.32
N VAL A 137 -5.62 16.30 -10.03
CA VAL A 137 -6.87 16.26 -9.25
C VAL A 137 -7.36 17.70 -9.05
N ALA A 138 -8.54 18.02 -9.55
CA ALA A 138 -9.06 19.39 -9.58
C ALA A 138 -9.15 20.06 -8.19
N SER A 139 -9.39 19.29 -7.12
CA SER A 139 -9.54 19.83 -5.76
C SER A 139 -8.22 20.14 -5.07
N THR A 140 -7.11 19.53 -5.49
CA THR A 140 -5.80 19.67 -4.84
C THR A 140 -4.74 20.27 -5.75
N GLY A 141 -4.90 20.14 -7.08
CA GLY A 141 -3.90 20.53 -8.06
C GLY A 141 -2.78 19.52 -8.25
N HIS A 142 -2.69 18.48 -7.40
CA HIS A 142 -1.65 17.47 -7.51
C HIS A 142 -1.85 16.50 -8.66
N GLU A 143 -0.76 16.03 -9.26
CA GLU A 143 -0.80 14.98 -10.28
C GLU A 143 -1.46 13.71 -9.71
N GLU A 144 -2.37 13.10 -10.50
CA GLU A 144 -3.28 12.04 -10.04
C GLU A 144 -2.55 10.83 -9.45
N THR A 145 -1.40 10.43 -10.00
CA THR A 145 -0.67 9.25 -9.52
C THR A 145 -0.02 9.52 -8.18
N VAL A 146 0.60 10.68 -8.00
CA VAL A 146 1.21 11.08 -6.73
C VAL A 146 0.15 11.37 -5.69
N GLN A 147 -0.93 12.05 -6.07
CA GLN A 147 -2.08 12.27 -5.18
C GLN A 147 -2.57 10.95 -4.58
N ILE A 148 -2.92 9.97 -5.40
CA ILE A 148 -3.56 8.74 -4.96
C ILE A 148 -2.59 7.77 -4.30
N ASN A 149 -1.43 7.52 -4.95
CA ASN A 149 -0.49 6.51 -4.49
C ASN A 149 0.32 6.96 -3.27
N TYR A 150 0.51 8.26 -3.11
CA TYR A 150 1.33 8.81 -2.03
C TYR A 150 0.50 9.67 -1.05
N LEU A 151 0.11 10.88 -1.39
CA LEU A 151 -0.50 11.84 -0.45
C LEU A 151 -1.76 11.28 0.22
N SER A 152 -2.69 10.77 -0.57
CA SER A 152 -3.94 10.17 -0.07
C SER A 152 -3.71 8.90 0.72
N THR A 153 -2.74 8.09 0.30
CA THR A 153 -2.37 6.85 1.02
C THR A 153 -1.70 7.17 2.35
N VAL A 154 -0.83 8.18 2.41
CA VAL A 154 -0.25 8.70 3.66
C VAL A 154 -1.34 9.23 4.58
N LEU A 155 -2.22 10.10 4.07
CA LEU A 155 -3.33 10.64 4.86
C LEU A 155 -4.17 9.53 5.49
N LEU A 156 -4.62 8.58 4.68
CA LEU A 156 -5.42 7.46 5.18
C LEU A 156 -4.65 6.59 6.17
N ALA A 157 -3.40 6.28 5.88
CA ALA A 157 -2.54 5.49 6.76
C ALA A 157 -2.46 6.13 8.15
N VAL A 158 -2.11 7.43 8.22
CA VAL A 158 -1.95 8.15 9.48
C VAL A 158 -3.27 8.27 10.24
N LEU A 159 -4.37 8.62 9.55
CA LEU A 159 -5.70 8.73 10.18
C LEU A 159 -6.19 7.40 10.77
N LEU A 160 -5.74 6.25 10.27
CA LEU A 160 -6.13 4.94 10.78
C LEU A 160 -5.23 4.40 11.89
N LEU A 161 -4.06 4.98 12.14
CA LEU A 161 -3.14 4.52 13.20
C LEU A 161 -3.79 4.52 14.61
N PRO A 162 -4.48 5.60 15.05
CA PRO A 162 -5.13 5.60 16.36
C PRO A 162 -6.19 4.50 16.52
N ALA A 163 -6.98 4.26 15.46
CA ALA A 163 -7.99 3.21 15.48
C ALA A 163 -7.36 1.81 15.51
N LEU A 164 -6.27 1.57 14.77
CA LEU A 164 -5.52 0.33 14.83
C LEU A 164 -4.91 0.08 16.21
N LYS A 165 -4.38 1.12 16.86
CA LYS A 165 -3.84 1.03 18.22
C LYS A 165 -4.93 0.75 19.26
N SER A 166 -6.01 1.53 19.25
CA SER A 166 -7.02 1.50 20.32
C SER A 166 -8.08 0.40 20.17
N LYS A 167 -8.33 -0.07 18.95
CA LYS A 167 -9.38 -1.06 18.64
C LYS A 167 -8.83 -2.48 18.38
N SER A 168 -7.53 -2.67 18.41
CA SER A 168 -6.91 -4.01 18.45
C SER A 168 -7.01 -4.58 19.87
N PRO A 169 -7.07 -5.92 20.02
CA PRO A 169 -7.08 -6.53 21.34
C PRO A 169 -5.84 -6.17 22.17
N PRO A 170 -5.96 -6.01 23.48
CA PRO A 170 -4.83 -5.70 24.35
C PRO A 170 -3.63 -6.64 24.12
N GLY A 171 -2.44 -6.07 23.96
CA GLY A 171 -1.20 -6.82 23.73
C GLY A 171 -1.04 -7.40 22.31
N VAL A 172 -1.99 -7.15 21.41
CA VAL A 172 -1.91 -7.57 20.02
C VAL A 172 -1.83 -6.32 19.13
N PRO A 173 -0.71 -6.05 18.46
CA PRO A 173 -0.60 -4.85 17.62
C PRO A 173 -1.57 -4.88 16.45
N GLY A 174 -2.13 -3.72 16.13
CA GLY A 174 -2.84 -3.51 14.86
C GLY A 174 -1.89 -3.73 13.68
N ARG A 175 -2.41 -3.99 12.49
CA ARG A 175 -1.60 -4.30 11.32
C ARG A 175 -1.98 -3.44 10.13
N LEU A 176 -1.02 -2.71 9.61
CA LEU A 176 -1.16 -1.85 8.43
C LEU A 176 -0.18 -2.29 7.35
N THR A 177 -0.70 -2.86 6.27
CA THR A 177 0.08 -3.19 5.08
C THR A 177 -0.27 -2.24 3.94
N ILE A 178 0.73 -1.56 3.39
CA ILE A 178 0.58 -0.66 2.24
C ILE A 178 1.14 -1.35 1.00
N VAL A 179 0.34 -1.41 -0.05
CA VAL A 179 0.78 -2.04 -1.30
C VAL A 179 1.74 -1.13 -2.05
N SER A 180 2.98 -1.60 -2.15
CA SER A 180 4.07 -0.99 -2.88
C SER A 180 4.36 -1.72 -4.21
N ALA A 181 5.53 -1.50 -4.77
CA ALA A 181 5.99 -2.15 -6.00
C ALA A 181 7.52 -2.29 -6.00
N ALA A 182 8.03 -3.43 -6.45
CA ALA A 182 9.46 -3.61 -6.67
C ALA A 182 10.06 -2.65 -7.73
N LEU A 183 9.19 -2.00 -8.53
CA LEU A 183 9.59 -0.95 -9.47
C LEU A 183 10.20 0.28 -8.79
N THR A 184 10.03 0.46 -7.49
CA THR A 184 10.75 1.48 -6.71
C THR A 184 12.27 1.31 -6.78
N LEU A 185 12.76 0.08 -7.01
CA LEU A 185 14.19 -0.23 -7.15
C LEU A 185 14.80 0.31 -8.46
N VAL A 186 13.98 0.72 -9.42
CA VAL A 186 14.40 1.25 -10.72
C VAL A 186 13.84 2.66 -11.01
N ALA A 187 13.23 3.30 -10.03
CA ALA A 187 12.75 4.66 -10.14
C ALA A 187 13.92 5.61 -10.45
N LYS A 188 13.77 6.44 -11.48
CA LYS A 188 14.77 7.45 -11.87
C LYS A 188 14.71 8.67 -10.98
N PHE A 189 13.48 9.06 -10.57
CA PHE A 189 13.19 10.19 -9.71
C PHE A 189 13.91 11.47 -10.16
N PRO A 190 13.64 11.99 -11.36
CA PRO A 190 14.41 13.07 -11.98
C PRO A 190 14.30 14.39 -11.23
N ASN A 191 13.18 14.64 -10.55
CA ASN A 191 12.87 15.85 -9.82
C ASN A 191 13.28 15.80 -8.33
N ARG A 192 14.06 14.81 -7.89
CA ARG A 192 14.44 14.62 -6.48
C ARG A 192 15.22 15.77 -5.84
N HIS A 193 15.86 16.59 -6.68
CA HIS A 193 16.61 17.78 -6.21
C HIS A 193 15.75 19.06 -6.16
N GLU A 194 14.54 19.03 -6.72
CA GLU A 194 13.67 20.19 -6.77
C GLU A 194 13.22 20.63 -5.36
N SER A 195 12.88 21.91 -5.24
CA SER A 195 12.36 22.51 -4.02
C SER A 195 11.32 23.57 -4.38
N PRO A 196 10.05 23.40 -4.00
CA PRO A 196 9.47 22.28 -3.25
C PRO A 196 9.47 20.97 -4.05
N LEU A 197 9.71 19.85 -3.35
CA LEU A 197 9.79 18.54 -3.97
C LEU A 197 8.41 18.03 -4.39
N LEU A 198 7.39 18.11 -3.52
CA LEU A 198 6.05 17.59 -3.81
C LEU A 198 5.43 18.30 -5.02
N SER A 199 5.43 19.62 -5.05
CA SER A 199 4.86 20.39 -6.16
C SER A 199 5.63 20.21 -7.46
N SER A 200 6.89 19.73 -7.43
CA SER A 200 7.63 19.44 -8.66
C SER A 200 7.03 18.27 -9.46
N PHE A 201 6.29 17.36 -8.81
CA PHE A 201 5.56 16.30 -9.49
C PHE A 201 4.35 16.80 -10.29
N ASP A 202 3.85 18.00 -9.95
CA ASP A 202 2.72 18.64 -10.63
C ASP A 202 3.16 19.37 -11.91
N ASN A 203 4.46 19.36 -12.21
CA ASN A 203 5.02 19.97 -13.40
C ASN A 203 5.17 18.91 -14.50
N PRO A 204 4.46 19.06 -15.66
CA PRO A 204 4.52 18.10 -16.76
C PRO A 204 5.92 17.94 -17.37
N LYS A 205 6.86 18.86 -17.11
CA LYS A 205 8.27 18.76 -17.54
C LYS A 205 8.96 17.49 -17.00
N TYR A 206 8.62 17.08 -15.80
CA TYR A 206 9.23 15.91 -15.14
C TYR A 206 8.40 14.65 -15.30
N TRP A 207 7.23 14.74 -15.93
CA TRP A 207 6.31 13.63 -16.03
C TRP A 207 6.73 12.62 -17.10
N ASP A 208 6.88 11.38 -16.68
CA ASP A 208 6.99 10.18 -17.50
C ASP A 208 6.07 9.12 -16.88
N PRO A 209 5.16 8.51 -17.65
CA PRO A 209 4.12 7.63 -17.06
C PRO A 209 4.70 6.45 -16.25
N ASN A 210 5.82 5.89 -16.70
CA ASN A 210 6.43 4.75 -16.00
C ASN A 210 7.16 5.21 -14.76
N ASP A 211 7.95 6.29 -14.87
CA ASP A 211 8.72 6.79 -13.72
C ASP A 211 7.84 7.47 -12.69
N GLN A 212 6.76 8.15 -13.10
CA GLN A 212 5.79 8.75 -12.19
C GLN A 212 5.18 7.70 -11.25
N TYR A 213 4.78 6.54 -11.80
CA TYR A 213 4.33 5.43 -10.97
C TYR A 213 5.43 4.91 -10.04
N CYS A 214 6.63 4.65 -10.56
CA CYS A 214 7.76 4.17 -9.77
C CYS A 214 8.12 5.15 -8.64
N SER A 215 8.21 6.44 -8.97
CA SER A 215 8.52 7.50 -8.02
C SER A 215 7.42 7.68 -6.98
N SER A 216 6.13 7.66 -7.37
CA SER A 216 5.02 7.75 -6.41
C SER A 216 5.05 6.62 -5.35
N LYS A 217 5.45 5.42 -5.75
CA LYS A 217 5.66 4.31 -4.81
C LYS A 217 6.94 4.45 -3.99
N LEU A 218 7.99 5.04 -4.57
CA LEU A 218 9.25 5.32 -3.86
C LEU A 218 9.06 6.37 -2.76
N LEU A 219 8.25 7.42 -2.99
CA LEU A 219 7.93 8.41 -1.95
C LEU A 219 7.36 7.75 -0.69
N MET A 220 6.54 6.70 -0.85
CA MET A 220 6.01 5.94 0.29
C MET A 220 7.12 5.23 1.08
N HIS A 221 8.19 4.76 0.42
CA HIS A 221 9.34 4.15 1.12
C HIS A 221 10.05 5.18 2.00
N PHE A 222 10.29 6.39 1.48
CA PHE A 222 10.86 7.51 2.26
C PHE A 222 9.97 7.88 3.45
N PHE A 223 8.65 7.95 3.25
CA PHE A 223 7.72 8.28 4.31
C PHE A 223 7.71 7.21 5.42
N ILE A 224 7.63 5.94 5.07
CA ILE A 224 7.63 4.83 6.03
C ILE A 224 8.97 4.75 6.77
N TRP A 225 10.09 5.00 6.08
CA TRP A 225 11.41 5.07 6.71
C TRP A 225 11.42 6.01 7.92
N LYS A 226 10.74 7.15 7.82
CA LYS A 226 10.64 8.13 8.90
C LYS A 226 9.50 7.83 9.88
N LEU A 227 8.33 7.39 9.39
CA LEU A 227 7.14 7.16 10.21
C LEU A 227 7.39 6.17 11.35
N VAL A 228 8.15 5.12 11.09
CA VAL A 228 8.39 4.06 12.09
C VAL A 228 9.26 4.49 13.28
N ASP A 229 9.87 5.67 13.20
CA ASP A 229 10.54 6.27 14.35
C ASP A 229 9.53 6.89 15.36
N TYR A 230 8.26 7.01 14.95
CA TYR A 230 7.15 7.57 15.72
C TYR A 230 6.10 6.54 16.13
N VAL A 231 6.04 5.39 15.47
CA VAL A 231 5.03 4.36 15.70
C VAL A 231 5.68 3.12 16.29
N SER A 232 5.26 2.73 17.50
CA SER A 232 5.77 1.49 18.10
C SER A 232 5.21 0.25 17.41
N ALA A 233 6.07 -0.75 17.14
CA ALA A 233 5.65 -2.06 16.66
C ALA A 233 4.77 -2.83 17.68
N ASP A 234 4.74 -2.40 18.94
CA ASP A 234 3.86 -2.94 19.96
C ASP A 234 2.43 -2.44 19.82
N ASP A 235 2.26 -1.26 19.23
CA ASP A 235 0.96 -0.65 18.96
C ASP A 235 0.44 -1.02 17.57
N VAL A 236 1.26 -0.75 16.52
CA VAL A 236 0.88 -1.02 15.13
C VAL A 236 2.09 -1.50 14.33
N ILE A 237 1.99 -2.66 13.72
CA ILE A 237 2.97 -3.12 12.74
C ILE A 237 2.63 -2.51 11.38
N VAL A 238 3.49 -1.63 10.88
CA VAL A 238 3.35 -0.99 9.56
C VAL A 238 4.38 -1.57 8.61
N ASN A 239 3.97 -2.05 7.44
CA ASN A 239 4.89 -2.56 6.43
C ASN A 239 4.43 -2.26 5.00
N LEU A 240 5.36 -2.38 4.06
CA LEU A 240 5.15 -2.27 2.61
C LEU A 240 5.20 -3.66 1.98
N ALA A 241 4.29 -3.97 1.05
CA ALA A 241 4.28 -5.26 0.37
C ALA A 241 4.21 -5.11 -1.15
N ASP A 242 5.14 -5.80 -1.86
CA ASP A 242 5.16 -5.89 -3.32
C ASP A 242 4.47 -7.17 -3.80
N PRO A 243 3.45 -7.10 -4.67
CA PRO A 243 2.80 -8.27 -5.25
C PRO A 243 3.67 -9.00 -6.29
N GLY A 244 4.76 -8.38 -6.75
CA GLY A 244 5.45 -8.75 -7.96
C GLY A 244 4.70 -8.33 -9.22
N PHE A 245 5.20 -8.74 -10.38
CA PHE A 245 4.52 -8.51 -11.64
C PHE A 245 3.36 -9.52 -11.79
N VAL A 246 2.12 -9.02 -11.80
CA VAL A 246 0.89 -9.84 -11.77
C VAL A 246 0.08 -9.64 -13.03
N LYS A 247 -0.24 -10.75 -13.71
CA LYS A 247 -1.08 -10.74 -14.91
C LYS A 247 -2.55 -10.50 -14.61
N GLY A 248 -3.22 -9.78 -15.52
CA GLY A 248 -4.68 -9.57 -15.45
C GLY A 248 -5.12 -8.60 -14.35
N THR A 249 -4.25 -7.69 -13.92
CA THR A 249 -4.61 -6.55 -13.05
C THR A 249 -5.11 -5.38 -13.89
N GLU A 250 -5.92 -4.51 -13.28
CA GLU A 250 -6.41 -3.30 -13.93
C GLU A 250 -5.41 -2.13 -13.90
N LEU A 251 -4.22 -2.33 -13.35
CA LEU A 251 -3.20 -1.28 -13.27
C LEU A 251 -2.76 -0.78 -14.66
N ALA A 252 -2.73 -1.69 -15.65
CA ALA A 252 -2.38 -1.39 -17.04
C ALA A 252 -3.63 -1.22 -17.95
N ARG A 253 -4.79 -0.88 -17.39
CA ARG A 253 -6.04 -0.77 -18.16
C ARG A 253 -6.00 0.30 -19.26
N ASP A 254 -5.22 1.36 -19.04
CA ASP A 254 -5.11 2.49 -19.96
C ASP A 254 -4.12 2.23 -21.13
N VAL A 255 -3.36 1.12 -21.07
CA VAL A 255 -2.46 0.70 -22.16
C VAL A 255 -3.27 0.22 -23.36
N SER A 256 -2.96 0.74 -24.56
CA SER A 256 -3.67 0.41 -25.79
C SER A 256 -2.72 -0.02 -26.91
N GLY A 257 -3.30 -0.48 -28.06
CA GLY A 257 -2.55 -0.81 -29.27
C GLY A 257 -1.54 -1.96 -29.12
N GLY A 258 -0.47 -1.90 -29.90
CA GLY A 258 0.58 -2.93 -29.93
C GLY A 258 1.32 -3.09 -28.58
N GLN A 259 1.46 -2.03 -27.82
CA GLN A 259 2.07 -2.09 -26.48
C GLN A 259 1.25 -2.97 -25.53
N ARG A 260 -0.09 -2.93 -25.61
CA ARG A 260 -0.98 -3.81 -24.83
C ARG A 260 -0.73 -5.28 -25.17
N VAL A 261 -0.56 -5.60 -26.44
CA VAL A 261 -0.29 -6.98 -26.88
C VAL A 261 1.05 -7.46 -26.35
N GLY A 262 2.11 -6.66 -26.53
CA GLY A 262 3.45 -6.98 -26.03
C GLY A 262 3.48 -7.17 -24.51
N LEU A 263 2.84 -6.26 -23.77
CA LEU A 263 2.72 -6.37 -22.30
C LEU A 263 1.90 -7.61 -21.90
N ALA A 264 0.83 -7.93 -22.62
CA ALA A 264 -0.01 -9.11 -22.33
C ALA A 264 0.75 -10.41 -22.58
N VAL A 265 1.55 -10.50 -23.64
CA VAL A 265 2.43 -11.66 -23.90
C VAL A 265 3.50 -11.77 -22.80
N PHE A 266 4.18 -10.70 -22.48
CA PHE A 266 5.18 -10.69 -21.42
C PHE A 266 4.56 -11.09 -20.06
N ALA A 267 3.39 -10.53 -19.73
CA ALA A 267 2.65 -10.87 -18.51
C ALA A 267 2.17 -12.33 -18.51
N SER A 268 1.79 -12.87 -19.65
CA SER A 268 1.39 -14.29 -19.75
C SER A 268 2.54 -15.24 -19.41
N LEU A 269 3.76 -14.89 -19.88
CA LEU A 269 4.96 -15.72 -19.69
C LEU A 269 5.60 -15.55 -18.33
N THR A 270 5.64 -14.34 -17.79
CA THR A 270 6.42 -13.99 -16.59
C THR A 270 5.55 -13.61 -15.40
N GLY A 271 4.29 -13.21 -15.63
CA GLY A 271 3.43 -12.66 -14.59
C GLY A 271 2.91 -13.72 -13.62
N ARG A 272 2.95 -13.40 -12.33
CA ARG A 272 2.25 -14.16 -11.28
C ARG A 272 0.75 -14.15 -11.54
N ASN A 273 0.04 -15.18 -11.10
CA ASN A 273 -1.42 -15.11 -11.02
C ASN A 273 -1.85 -14.21 -9.84
N LYS A 274 -3.10 -13.77 -9.84
CA LYS A 274 -3.65 -12.88 -8.78
C LYS A 274 -3.53 -13.51 -7.39
N LYS A 275 -3.74 -14.83 -7.28
CA LYS A 275 -3.64 -15.54 -6.01
C LYS A 275 -2.23 -15.45 -5.40
N HIS A 276 -1.19 -15.65 -6.20
CA HIS A 276 0.19 -15.50 -5.74
C HIS A 276 0.53 -14.02 -5.45
N GLY A 277 0.10 -13.08 -6.28
CA GLY A 277 0.32 -11.65 -6.01
C GLY A 277 -0.32 -11.20 -4.70
N ALA A 278 -1.60 -11.48 -4.51
CA ALA A 278 -2.33 -11.09 -3.31
C ALA A 278 -1.82 -11.79 -2.04
N SER A 279 -1.26 -13.00 -2.15
CA SER A 279 -0.72 -13.71 -0.98
C SER A 279 0.46 -12.98 -0.33
N THR A 280 1.14 -12.05 -1.02
CA THR A 280 2.18 -11.21 -0.37
C THR A 280 1.56 -10.25 0.64
N PHE A 281 0.37 -9.69 0.36
CA PHE A 281 -0.36 -8.83 1.30
C PHE A 281 -0.90 -9.60 2.49
N VAL A 282 -1.43 -10.80 2.21
CA VAL A 282 -1.96 -11.71 3.24
C VAL A 282 -0.83 -12.20 4.15
N ASP A 283 0.33 -12.53 3.60
CA ASP A 283 1.53 -12.87 4.37
C ASP A 283 2.00 -11.69 5.22
N ALA A 284 2.07 -10.48 4.64
CA ALA A 284 2.51 -9.28 5.32
C ALA A 284 1.59 -8.91 6.51
N VAL A 285 0.27 -9.07 6.34
CA VAL A 285 -0.70 -8.69 7.37
C VAL A 285 -0.96 -9.80 8.40
N LEU A 286 -0.65 -11.07 8.11
CA LEU A 286 -0.92 -12.19 9.02
C LEU A 286 0.33 -12.84 9.60
N ASN A 287 1.34 -13.11 8.77
CA ASN A 287 2.47 -13.94 9.18
C ASN A 287 3.68 -13.13 9.64
N LYS A 288 3.86 -11.91 9.09
CA LYS A 288 5.04 -11.11 9.46
C LYS A 288 4.87 -10.54 10.86
N GLY A 289 5.91 -10.67 11.67
CA GLY A 289 5.96 -10.19 13.05
C GLY A 289 6.44 -8.73 13.15
N LYS A 290 6.82 -8.33 14.36
CA LYS A 290 7.38 -7.00 14.65
C LYS A 290 8.68 -6.71 13.88
N ASP A 291 9.39 -7.73 13.45
CA ASP A 291 10.56 -7.65 12.56
C ASP A 291 10.24 -7.05 11.19
N SER A 292 8.97 -7.10 10.77
CA SER A 292 8.52 -6.47 9.53
C SER A 292 8.10 -5.00 9.68
N HIS A 293 8.12 -4.46 10.90
CA HIS A 293 7.75 -3.06 11.13
C HIS A 293 8.72 -2.13 10.42
N GLY A 294 8.19 -1.21 9.59
CA GLY A 294 8.97 -0.40 8.69
C GLY A 294 9.62 -1.17 7.55
N GLY A 295 9.26 -2.44 7.34
CA GLY A 295 9.89 -3.29 6.34
C GLY A 295 9.24 -3.22 4.97
N PHE A 296 10.05 -3.44 3.94
CA PHE A 296 9.63 -3.69 2.56
C PHE A 296 9.62 -5.19 2.29
N ILE A 297 8.45 -5.76 2.10
CA ILE A 297 8.26 -7.18 1.84
C ILE A 297 8.15 -7.40 0.34
N MET A 298 9.15 -8.06 -0.23
CA MET A 298 9.20 -8.46 -1.63
C MET A 298 9.35 -9.97 -1.73
N SER A 299 8.50 -10.62 -2.49
CA SER A 299 8.51 -12.09 -2.62
C SER A 299 8.49 -12.82 -1.27
N TRP A 300 7.63 -12.37 -0.36
CA TRP A 300 7.40 -12.90 1.01
C TRP A 300 8.60 -12.80 1.96
N GLN A 301 9.64 -12.07 1.59
CA GLN A 301 10.83 -11.81 2.42
C GLN A 301 10.98 -10.32 2.71
N ILE A 302 11.51 -9.99 3.88
CA ILE A 302 11.94 -8.62 4.17
C ILE A 302 13.14 -8.32 3.27
N HIS A 303 13.03 -7.26 2.49
CA HIS A 303 14.02 -6.83 1.50
C HIS A 303 14.57 -5.46 1.87
N PRO A 304 15.83 -5.14 1.58
CA PRO A 304 16.31 -3.78 1.73
C PRO A 304 15.50 -2.80 0.88
N PHE A 305 15.43 -1.57 1.33
CA PHE A 305 14.87 -0.47 0.54
C PHE A 305 15.71 -0.19 -0.72
N PRO A 306 15.20 0.63 -1.67
CA PRO A 306 16.02 1.16 -2.76
C PRO A 306 17.29 1.83 -2.24
N ALA A 307 18.41 1.62 -2.92
CA ALA A 307 19.74 2.03 -2.46
C ALA A 307 19.84 3.54 -2.13
N LEU A 308 19.04 4.36 -2.81
CA LEU A 308 18.99 5.81 -2.57
C LEU A 308 18.65 6.16 -1.11
N LEU A 309 17.78 5.38 -0.43
CA LEU A 309 17.39 5.65 0.96
C LEU A 309 18.55 5.54 1.95
N TYR A 310 19.61 4.80 1.61
CA TYR A 310 20.76 4.57 2.48
C TYR A 310 21.90 5.57 2.24
N THR A 311 21.68 6.58 1.39
CA THR A 311 22.69 7.60 1.07
C THR A 311 22.42 8.92 1.82
N SER A 312 23.43 9.79 1.94
CA SER A 312 23.24 11.15 2.45
C SER A 312 22.25 11.98 1.61
N GLU A 313 22.20 11.74 0.29
CA GLU A 313 21.18 12.33 -0.59
C GLU A 313 19.78 11.84 -0.20
N GLY A 314 19.63 10.54 0.04
CA GLY A 314 18.36 9.94 0.47
C GLY A 314 17.89 10.47 1.83
N GLU A 315 18.80 10.72 2.76
CA GLU A 315 18.49 11.36 4.05
C GLU A 315 17.92 12.77 3.84
N GLN A 316 18.56 13.59 3.02
CA GLN A 316 18.07 14.94 2.68
C GLN A 316 16.70 14.91 2.02
N ILE A 317 16.47 13.98 1.09
CA ILE A 317 15.17 13.78 0.44
C ILE A 317 14.13 13.37 1.47
N THR A 318 14.46 12.45 2.39
CA THR A 318 13.57 11.99 3.46
C THR A 318 13.10 13.16 4.33
N GLU A 319 14.00 13.99 4.80
CA GLU A 319 13.68 15.15 5.67
C GLU A 319 12.84 16.19 4.92
N LYS A 320 13.19 16.50 3.66
CA LYS A 320 12.44 17.42 2.81
C LYS A 320 11.03 16.90 2.58
N LEU A 321 10.88 15.67 2.10
CA LEU A 321 9.61 15.04 1.80
C LEU A 321 8.72 14.96 3.05
N TRP A 322 9.28 14.55 4.18
CA TRP A 322 8.57 14.50 5.45
C TRP A 322 7.98 15.86 5.83
N LYS A 323 8.80 16.91 5.80
CA LYS A 323 8.37 18.27 6.11
C LYS A 323 7.26 18.75 5.19
N GLU A 324 7.43 18.57 3.87
CA GLU A 324 6.47 19.00 2.87
C GLU A 324 5.16 18.19 2.98
N THR A 325 5.23 16.88 3.21
CA THR A 325 4.05 16.03 3.39
C THR A 325 3.24 16.42 4.63
N LEU A 326 3.91 16.70 5.76
CA LEU A 326 3.21 17.13 6.97
C LEU A 326 2.60 18.52 6.82
N ALA A 327 3.21 19.41 6.04
CA ALA A 327 2.63 20.72 5.72
C ALA A 327 1.41 20.59 4.79
N GLU A 328 1.51 19.78 3.75
CA GLU A 328 0.41 19.50 2.81
C GLU A 328 -0.83 18.93 3.53
N LEU A 329 -0.61 18.05 4.49
CA LEU A 329 -1.68 17.35 5.20
C LEU A 329 -2.01 17.96 6.58
N GLU A 330 -1.59 19.19 6.85
CA GLU A 330 -1.79 19.88 8.13
C GLU A 330 -3.29 20.05 8.48
N PHE A 331 -4.13 20.27 7.47
CA PHE A 331 -5.59 20.39 7.63
C PHE A 331 -6.25 19.19 8.33
N ALA A 332 -5.61 18.02 8.31
CA ALA A 332 -6.06 16.79 8.96
C ALA A 332 -5.32 16.48 10.27
N ASN A 333 -4.55 17.44 10.79
CA ASN A 333 -3.74 17.26 12.02
C ASN A 333 -2.82 16.03 11.99
N VAL A 334 -2.28 15.70 10.80
CA VAL A 334 -1.42 14.51 10.60
C VAL A 334 -0.22 14.52 11.55
N ARG A 335 0.41 15.69 11.76
CA ARG A 335 1.52 15.83 12.70
C ARG A 335 1.12 15.47 14.13
N GLY A 336 0.02 16.03 14.64
CA GLY A 336 -0.47 15.74 15.99
C GLY A 336 -0.81 14.26 16.19
N ILE A 337 -1.39 13.61 15.16
CA ILE A 337 -1.66 12.17 15.20
C ILE A 337 -0.36 11.38 15.28
N ILE A 338 0.63 11.67 14.43
CA ILE A 338 1.93 10.97 14.45
C ILE A 338 2.64 11.17 15.79
N ASP A 339 2.62 12.40 16.34
CA ASP A 339 3.23 12.68 17.64
C ASP A 339 2.53 11.91 18.77
N SER A 340 1.22 11.72 18.71
CA SER A 340 0.46 10.92 19.69
C SER A 340 0.75 9.41 19.61
N MET A 341 1.34 8.94 18.52
CA MET A 341 1.74 7.53 18.34
C MET A 341 3.11 7.22 18.94
N LYS A 342 3.90 8.24 19.30
CA LYS A 342 5.14 7.99 20.04
C LYS A 342 4.81 7.29 21.35
N GLY A 343 5.42 6.13 21.56
CA GLY A 343 5.39 5.47 22.87
C GLY A 343 6.04 6.38 23.93
N ASN A 344 5.48 6.37 25.11
CA ASN A 344 6.11 6.98 26.28
C ASN A 344 7.41 6.27 26.60
#